data_8d24dd0d75fc58e02e5c5e567161b1ae
#
_entry.id   8d24dd0d75fc58e02e5c5e567161b1ae
#
_cell.length_a   1.000
_cell.length_b   1.000
_cell.length_c   1.000
_cell.angle_alpha   90.00
_cell.angle_beta   90.00
_cell.angle_gamma   90.00
#
_symmetry.space_group_name_H-M   'P 1'
#
loop_
_entity.id
_entity.type
_entity.pdbx_description
1 polymer ?
#
loop_
_entity_poly.entity_id
_entity_poly.type
_entity_poly.pdbx_seq_one_letter_code
_entity_poly.pdbx_strand_id
1 'polypeptide(L)'
;MDNVRKIVLLTIMLVSNSIVFSQNGETAKKLLDEVSIKMGAYTNMQIVFSTSLINEEAGINEGDEPPHNGKIALQGEKYNLEYLGNTFIFDSKKLYVINHDEKEITVNEDDLNEDDGFIYPSKLLTFYKEGYNYKMGKLINMNGRKIQFIELIPIDSNSEIIKVDLGIDQKTKHIYKLIQTGANGAKTTLTINSLKSDQQLSEMTF
;
A
#
# COMPACT_ATOMS: atom_id res chain seq x y z
N MET A 1 35.12 -42.91 -3.49
CA MET A 1 35.13 -41.77 -2.58
C MET A 1 34.75 -40.45 -3.27
N ASP A 2 35.09 -40.21 -4.56
CA ASP A 2 34.76 -38.96 -5.27
C ASP A 2 33.27 -38.69 -5.52
N ASN A 3 32.48 -39.72 -5.82
CA ASN A 3 31.06 -39.53 -6.09
C ASN A 3 30.26 -39.16 -4.82
N VAL A 4 30.65 -39.70 -3.67
CA VAL A 4 30.02 -39.30 -2.38
C VAL A 4 30.35 -37.87 -2.01
N ARG A 5 31.60 -37.43 -2.23
CA ARG A 5 32.01 -36.04 -2.03
C ARG A 5 31.28 -35.04 -2.94
N LYS A 6 31.05 -35.41 -4.21
CA LYS A 6 30.30 -34.63 -5.18
C LYS A 6 28.80 -34.51 -4.78
N ILE A 7 28.20 -35.63 -4.31
CA ILE A 7 26.81 -35.64 -3.84
C ILE A 7 26.66 -34.77 -2.59
N VAL A 8 27.57 -34.89 -1.61
CA VAL A 8 27.54 -34.07 -0.38
C VAL A 8 27.71 -32.57 -0.70
N LEU A 9 28.61 -32.23 -1.62
CA LEU A 9 28.77 -30.82 -2.07
C LEU A 9 27.55 -30.29 -2.80
N LEU A 10 26.89 -31.13 -3.64
CA LEU A 10 25.67 -30.74 -4.35
C LEU A 10 24.50 -30.54 -3.37
N THR A 11 24.40 -31.36 -2.34
CA THR A 11 23.34 -31.28 -1.31
C THR A 11 23.52 -30.02 -0.44
N ILE A 12 24.77 -29.67 -0.07
CA ILE A 12 25.08 -28.43 0.66
C ILE A 12 24.75 -27.19 -0.17
N MET A 13 25.00 -27.22 -1.48
CA MET A 13 24.69 -26.10 -2.37
C MET A 13 23.19 -25.89 -2.60
N LEU A 14 22.37 -26.96 -2.54
CA LEU A 14 20.92 -26.90 -2.63
C LEU A 14 20.27 -26.35 -1.33
N VAL A 15 20.80 -26.69 -0.17
CA VAL A 15 20.27 -26.25 1.14
C VAL A 15 20.59 -24.76 1.37
N SER A 16 21.74 -24.25 0.88
CA SER A 16 22.10 -22.84 1.09
C SER A 16 21.20 -21.85 0.35
N ASN A 17 20.58 -22.24 -0.77
CA ASN A 17 19.66 -21.36 -1.50
C ASN A 17 18.31 -21.16 -0.78
N SER A 18 17.82 -22.17 -0.07
CA SER A 18 16.54 -22.10 0.65
C SER A 18 16.57 -21.14 1.84
N ILE A 19 17.73 -20.98 2.48
CA ILE A 19 17.90 -20.13 3.66
C ILE A 19 17.84 -18.63 3.28
N VAL A 20 18.38 -18.26 2.11
CA VAL A 20 18.41 -16.85 1.67
C VAL A 20 17.00 -16.31 1.36
N PHE A 21 16.12 -17.14 0.80
CA PHE A 21 14.74 -16.73 0.51
C PHE A 21 13.91 -16.52 1.79
N SER A 22 14.07 -17.40 2.78
CA SER A 22 13.37 -17.30 4.07
C SER A 22 13.78 -16.03 4.84
N GLN A 23 15.07 -15.72 4.92
CA GLN A 23 15.57 -14.51 5.62
C GLN A 23 15.10 -13.21 4.97
N ASN A 24 14.92 -13.20 3.66
CA ASN A 24 14.46 -12.02 2.93
C ASN A 24 13.00 -11.68 3.25
N GLY A 25 12.13 -12.68 3.31
CA GLY A 25 10.72 -12.52 3.69
C GLY A 25 10.54 -12.10 5.14
N GLU A 26 11.29 -12.69 6.07
CA GLU A 26 11.24 -12.31 7.50
C GLU A 26 11.71 -10.87 7.73
N THR A 27 12.77 -10.45 7.03
CA THR A 27 13.26 -9.06 7.12
C THR A 27 12.23 -8.08 6.58
N ALA A 28 11.56 -8.40 5.49
CA ALA A 28 10.48 -7.60 4.93
C ALA A 28 9.32 -7.50 5.91
N LYS A 29 8.88 -8.63 6.48
CA LYS A 29 7.82 -8.68 7.49
C LYS A 29 8.16 -7.82 8.70
N LYS A 30 9.37 -7.93 9.23
CA LYS A 30 9.83 -7.12 10.37
C LYS A 30 9.72 -5.61 10.08
N LEU A 31 10.12 -5.17 8.89
CA LEU A 31 9.99 -3.76 8.51
C LEU A 31 8.51 -3.33 8.41
N LEU A 32 7.63 -4.20 7.89
CA LEU A 32 6.18 -3.96 7.86
C LEU A 32 5.59 -3.86 9.27
N ASP A 33 6.02 -4.72 10.19
CA ASP A 33 5.59 -4.67 11.60
C ASP A 33 6.05 -3.35 12.26
N GLU A 34 7.29 -2.88 12.00
CA GLU A 34 7.77 -1.57 12.48
C GLU A 34 6.90 -0.41 11.95
N VAL A 35 6.50 -0.44 10.68
CA VAL A 35 5.59 0.54 10.07
C VAL A 35 4.22 0.50 10.73
N SER A 36 3.65 -0.70 10.88
CA SER A 36 2.34 -0.89 11.51
C SER A 36 2.31 -0.36 12.95
N ILE A 37 3.33 -0.68 13.75
CA ILE A 37 3.46 -0.19 15.12
C ILE A 37 3.59 1.34 15.12
N LYS A 38 4.46 1.89 14.26
CA LYS A 38 4.71 3.33 14.21
C LYS A 38 3.48 4.13 13.79
N MET A 39 2.83 3.73 12.70
CA MET A 39 1.68 4.46 12.17
C MET A 39 0.40 4.18 12.98
N GLY A 40 0.24 2.97 13.50
CA GLY A 40 -0.88 2.60 14.37
C GLY A 40 -0.86 3.24 15.75
N ALA A 41 0.30 3.80 16.18
CA ALA A 41 0.40 4.54 17.45
C ALA A 41 -0.17 5.96 17.37
N TYR A 42 -0.43 6.49 16.17
CA TYR A 42 -1.00 7.83 16.01
C TYR A 42 -2.50 7.84 16.34
N THR A 43 -2.93 8.86 17.08
CA THR A 43 -4.36 9.07 17.38
C THR A 43 -5.14 9.40 16.10
N ASN A 44 -4.52 10.19 15.22
CA ASN A 44 -5.06 10.52 13.92
C ASN A 44 -3.93 10.84 12.93
N MET A 45 -4.27 10.82 11.65
CA MET A 45 -3.36 11.21 10.57
C MET A 45 -4.11 12.07 9.55
N GLN A 46 -3.44 13.10 9.05
CA GLN A 46 -3.83 13.85 7.87
C GLN A 46 -2.80 13.60 6.77
N ILE A 47 -3.25 13.07 5.66
CA ILE A 47 -2.39 12.66 4.54
C ILE A 47 -2.83 13.42 3.29
N VAL A 48 -1.88 14.03 2.59
CA VAL A 48 -2.05 14.53 1.22
C VAL A 48 -1.30 13.57 0.32
N PHE A 49 -1.95 13.11 -0.72
CA PHE A 49 -1.40 12.13 -1.65
C PHE A 49 -1.69 12.50 -3.10
N SER A 50 -1.02 11.83 -4.00
CA SER A 50 -1.31 11.86 -5.43
C SER A 50 -1.35 10.44 -5.98
N THR A 51 -2.19 10.24 -7.00
CA THR A 51 -2.29 8.96 -7.72
C THR A 51 -2.02 9.16 -9.20
N SER A 52 -1.47 8.14 -9.83
CA SER A 52 -1.35 8.04 -11.29
C SER A 52 -1.64 6.62 -11.75
N LEU A 53 -2.17 6.48 -12.96
CA LEU A 53 -2.43 5.22 -13.64
C LEU A 53 -1.57 5.15 -14.89
N ILE A 54 -0.94 3.99 -15.11
CA ILE A 54 -0.25 3.63 -16.35
C ILE A 54 -0.81 2.29 -16.79
N ASN A 55 -1.16 2.16 -18.06
CA ASN A 55 -1.51 0.89 -18.70
C ASN A 55 -1.11 0.95 -20.16
N GLU A 56 0.14 0.57 -20.46
CA GLU A 56 0.70 0.65 -21.80
C GLU A 56 -0.09 -0.21 -22.82
N GLU A 57 -0.67 -1.33 -22.36
CA GLU A 57 -1.51 -2.19 -23.22
C GLU A 57 -2.83 -1.49 -23.61
N ALA A 58 -3.35 -0.63 -22.73
CA ALA A 58 -4.52 0.21 -23.01
C ALA A 58 -4.15 1.57 -23.63
N GLY A 59 -2.87 1.83 -23.91
CA GLY A 59 -2.39 3.07 -24.49
C GLY A 59 -2.27 4.23 -23.49
N ILE A 60 -2.30 3.97 -22.19
CA ILE A 60 -2.11 4.98 -21.13
C ILE A 60 -0.64 4.96 -20.69
N ASN A 61 0.14 5.96 -21.09
CA ASN A 61 1.56 6.02 -20.81
C ASN A 61 1.88 6.95 -19.64
N GLU A 62 3.10 6.83 -19.12
CA GLU A 62 3.57 7.72 -18.07
C GLU A 62 3.60 9.18 -18.56
N GLY A 63 2.88 10.05 -17.87
CA GLY A 63 2.80 11.48 -18.17
C GLY A 63 1.68 11.90 -19.13
N ASP A 64 0.88 10.97 -19.64
CA ASP A 64 -0.28 11.30 -20.48
C ASP A 64 -1.31 12.13 -19.69
N GLU A 65 -1.48 11.81 -18.41
CA GLU A 65 -2.36 12.57 -17.51
C GLU A 65 -1.58 13.07 -16.29
N PRO A 66 -1.92 14.29 -15.77
CA PRO A 66 -1.36 14.74 -14.52
C PRO A 66 -1.85 13.87 -13.36
N PRO A 67 -1.03 13.67 -12.30
CA PRO A 67 -1.47 12.93 -11.13
C PRO A 67 -2.71 13.57 -10.48
N HIS A 68 -3.69 12.75 -10.11
CA HIS A 68 -4.84 13.18 -9.33
C HIS A 68 -4.44 13.35 -7.87
N ASN A 69 -4.78 14.50 -7.28
CA ASN A 69 -4.49 14.79 -5.89
C ASN A 69 -5.67 14.44 -5.00
N GLY A 70 -5.37 13.97 -3.79
CA GLY A 70 -6.35 13.70 -2.77
C GLY A 70 -5.84 14.06 -1.38
N LYS A 71 -6.74 14.15 -0.43
CA LYS A 71 -6.42 14.32 0.98
C LYS A 71 -7.35 13.46 1.82
N ILE A 72 -6.79 12.92 2.89
CA ILE A 72 -7.54 12.08 3.82
C ILE A 72 -7.18 12.43 5.26
N ALA A 73 -8.19 12.51 6.12
CA ALA A 73 -8.07 12.45 7.56
C ALA A 73 -8.50 11.06 8.04
N LEU A 74 -7.70 10.46 8.93
CA LEU A 74 -7.93 9.13 9.51
C LEU A 74 -7.93 9.24 11.03
N GLN A 75 -8.90 8.58 11.71
CA GLN A 75 -8.93 8.44 13.16
C GLN A 75 -9.58 7.11 13.56
N GLY A 76 -8.77 6.14 13.98
CA GLY A 76 -9.24 4.78 14.15
C GLY A 76 -9.78 4.22 12.83
N GLU A 77 -11.02 3.75 12.83
CA GLU A 77 -11.70 3.26 11.63
C GLU A 77 -12.36 4.38 10.81
N LYS A 78 -12.51 5.57 11.37
CA LYS A 78 -13.15 6.71 10.70
C LYS A 78 -12.21 7.36 9.69
N TYR A 79 -12.77 7.82 8.59
CA TYR A 79 -12.03 8.64 7.64
C TYR A 79 -12.91 9.71 6.97
N ASN A 80 -12.24 10.74 6.49
CA ASN A 80 -12.77 11.73 5.57
C ASN A 80 -11.78 11.86 4.42
N LEU A 81 -12.18 11.37 3.24
CA LEU A 81 -11.37 11.33 2.02
C LEU A 81 -11.97 12.27 0.98
N GLU A 82 -11.21 13.25 0.51
CA GLU A 82 -11.53 14.07 -0.65
C GLU A 82 -10.69 13.60 -1.83
N TYR A 83 -11.35 13.08 -2.88
CA TYR A 83 -10.68 12.54 -4.05
C TYR A 83 -11.60 12.52 -5.27
N LEU A 84 -11.09 12.92 -6.44
CA LEU A 84 -11.79 12.90 -7.73
C LEU A 84 -13.17 13.58 -7.70
N GLY A 85 -13.25 14.78 -7.08
CA GLY A 85 -14.50 15.55 -7.01
C GLY A 85 -15.52 15.04 -5.99
N ASN A 86 -15.21 13.96 -5.28
CA ASN A 86 -16.07 13.39 -4.25
C ASN A 86 -15.47 13.55 -2.85
N THR A 87 -16.34 13.57 -1.85
CA THR A 87 -15.97 13.42 -0.44
C THR A 87 -16.59 12.14 0.10
N PHE A 88 -15.77 11.27 0.68
CA PHE A 88 -16.16 10.02 1.32
C PHE A 88 -15.94 10.18 2.82
N ILE A 89 -17.00 10.08 3.61
CA ILE A 89 -16.94 10.16 5.07
C ILE A 89 -17.43 8.84 5.63
N PHE A 90 -16.56 8.13 6.33
CA PHE A 90 -16.92 6.93 7.08
C PHE A 90 -16.86 7.22 8.57
N ASP A 91 -17.97 7.07 9.27
CA ASP A 91 -18.11 7.36 10.70
C ASP A 91 -17.90 6.13 11.60
N SER A 92 -17.36 5.04 11.04
CA SER A 92 -17.24 3.68 11.60
C SER A 92 -18.50 2.82 11.53
N LYS A 93 -19.59 3.32 10.92
CA LYS A 93 -20.85 2.59 10.74
C LYS A 93 -21.43 2.78 9.35
N LYS A 94 -21.39 4.02 8.86
CA LYS A 94 -21.97 4.41 7.57
C LYS A 94 -20.97 5.15 6.74
N LEU A 95 -21.05 4.91 5.45
CA LEU A 95 -20.31 5.64 4.45
C LEU A 95 -21.22 6.66 3.76
N TYR A 96 -20.85 7.92 3.85
CA TYR A 96 -21.47 9.02 3.12
C TYR A 96 -20.60 9.38 1.92
N VAL A 97 -21.16 9.28 0.72
CA VAL A 97 -20.49 9.69 -0.52
C VAL A 97 -21.15 10.96 -1.01
N ILE A 98 -20.41 12.04 -1.01
CA ILE A 98 -20.86 13.36 -1.45
C ILE A 98 -20.27 13.64 -2.82
N ASN A 99 -21.10 13.61 -3.85
CA ASN A 99 -20.72 14.04 -5.20
C ASN A 99 -20.97 15.53 -5.33
N HIS A 100 -19.90 16.31 -5.43
CA HIS A 100 -20.01 17.78 -5.47
C HIS A 100 -20.54 18.30 -6.80
N ASP A 101 -20.28 17.62 -7.90
CA ASP A 101 -20.72 18.04 -9.24
C ASP A 101 -22.22 17.79 -9.43
N GLU A 102 -22.70 16.63 -9.01
CA GLU A 102 -24.11 16.24 -9.09
C GLU A 102 -24.95 16.77 -7.93
N LYS A 103 -24.30 17.25 -6.85
CA LYS A 103 -24.91 17.71 -5.59
C LYS A 103 -25.76 16.62 -4.93
N GLU A 104 -25.29 15.40 -4.99
CA GLU A 104 -25.93 14.21 -4.42
C GLU A 104 -25.16 13.68 -3.22
N ILE A 105 -25.91 13.10 -2.28
CA ILE A 105 -25.35 12.38 -1.14
C ILE A 105 -25.94 10.98 -1.15
N THR A 106 -25.07 9.98 -1.24
CA THR A 106 -25.41 8.57 -1.09
C THR A 106 -24.96 8.09 0.29
N VAL A 107 -25.80 7.31 0.97
CA VAL A 107 -25.50 6.72 2.28
C VAL A 107 -25.50 5.22 2.16
N ASN A 108 -24.38 4.58 2.49
CA ASN A 108 -24.22 3.14 2.54
C ASN A 108 -24.08 2.67 4.00
N GLU A 109 -24.61 1.50 4.33
CA GLU A 109 -24.53 0.95 5.69
C GLU A 109 -23.20 0.28 6.00
N ASP A 110 -22.36 0.06 4.96
CA ASP A 110 -21.05 -0.55 5.06
C ASP A 110 -19.99 0.39 4.46
N ASP A 111 -18.72 0.15 4.83
CA ASP A 111 -17.54 0.76 4.17
C ASP A 111 -17.49 0.34 2.70
N LEU A 112 -16.64 1.00 1.92
CA LEU A 112 -16.38 0.61 0.54
C LEU A 112 -16.04 -0.89 0.47
N ASN A 113 -16.61 -1.65 -0.47
CA ASN A 113 -16.40 -3.08 -0.60
C ASN A 113 -14.99 -3.44 -1.11
N GLU A 114 -14.42 -4.53 -0.58
CA GLU A 114 -13.06 -4.99 -0.90
C GLU A 114 -12.95 -5.57 -2.34
N ASP A 115 -14.07 -5.78 -3.05
CA ASP A 115 -14.13 -6.49 -4.32
C ASP A 115 -13.57 -5.69 -5.51
N ASP A 116 -13.34 -4.37 -5.35
CA ASP A 116 -12.89 -3.50 -6.45
C ASP A 116 -11.35 -3.48 -6.64
N GLY A 117 -10.59 -4.31 -5.92
CA GLY A 117 -9.13 -4.38 -6.02
C GLY A 117 -8.40 -3.10 -5.55
N PHE A 118 -9.12 -2.18 -4.90
CA PHE A 118 -8.59 -0.93 -4.39
C PHE A 118 -8.25 -1.05 -2.89
N ILE A 119 -7.11 -0.48 -2.47
CA ILE A 119 -6.76 -0.44 -1.04
C ILE A 119 -7.52 0.72 -0.40
N TYR A 120 -8.52 0.39 0.40
CA TYR A 120 -9.35 1.38 1.09
C TYR A 120 -8.57 2.16 2.14
N PRO A 121 -9.00 3.41 2.40
CA PRO A 121 -8.36 4.25 3.40
C PRO A 121 -8.30 3.61 4.78
N SER A 122 -9.36 2.95 5.23
CA SER A 122 -9.43 2.23 6.50
C SER A 122 -8.44 1.05 6.59
N LYS A 123 -8.10 0.45 5.45
CA LYS A 123 -7.18 -0.70 5.35
C LYS A 123 -5.74 -0.31 5.01
N LEU A 124 -5.46 0.95 4.70
CA LEU A 124 -4.12 1.40 4.25
C LEU A 124 -2.96 0.95 5.17
N LEU A 125 -3.23 0.80 6.47
CA LEU A 125 -2.23 0.42 7.46
C LEU A 125 -2.22 -1.08 7.79
N THR A 126 -3.14 -1.83 7.24
CA THR A 126 -3.35 -3.24 7.63
C THR A 126 -3.41 -4.21 6.46
N PHE A 127 -3.74 -3.76 5.24
CA PHE A 127 -3.95 -4.63 4.07
C PHE A 127 -2.80 -5.61 3.83
N TYR A 128 -1.56 -5.18 4.13
CA TYR A 128 -0.36 -5.97 3.89
C TYR A 128 -0.07 -7.02 4.97
N LYS A 129 -0.85 -7.09 6.06
CA LYS A 129 -0.59 -8.04 7.16
C LYS A 129 -0.96 -9.46 6.82
N GLU A 130 -1.94 -9.65 5.97
CA GLU A 130 -2.48 -10.95 5.57
C GLU A 130 -2.63 -11.03 4.05
N GLY A 131 -2.65 -12.24 3.52
CA GLY A 131 -2.90 -12.49 2.10
C GLY A 131 -1.70 -12.30 1.17
N TYR A 132 -0.48 -12.03 1.69
CA TYR A 132 0.70 -11.78 0.87
C TYR A 132 1.92 -12.59 1.31
N ASN A 133 2.73 -12.96 0.33
CA ASN A 133 4.13 -13.33 0.53
C ASN A 133 4.99 -12.07 0.41
N TYR A 134 6.00 -11.93 1.27
CA TYR A 134 6.85 -10.74 1.36
C TYR A 134 8.22 -10.98 0.79
N LYS A 135 8.77 -9.98 0.11
CA LYS A 135 10.15 -9.97 -0.36
C LYS A 135 10.74 -8.57 -0.24
N MET A 136 11.95 -8.47 0.30
CA MET A 136 12.68 -7.19 0.28
C MET A 136 12.99 -6.80 -1.17
N GLY A 137 12.51 -5.63 -1.56
CA GLY A 137 12.75 -5.02 -2.84
C GLY A 137 13.96 -4.08 -2.82
N LYS A 138 13.99 -3.15 -3.76
CA LYS A 138 15.10 -2.20 -3.94
C LYS A 138 15.10 -1.12 -2.86
N LEU A 139 16.29 -0.67 -2.47
CA LEU A 139 16.48 0.57 -1.73
C LEU A 139 16.81 1.69 -2.74
N ILE A 140 15.98 2.72 -2.77
CA ILE A 140 16.10 3.83 -3.75
C ILE A 140 16.17 5.16 -3.00
N ASN A 141 17.00 6.08 -3.47
CA ASN A 141 16.99 7.46 -3.00
C ASN A 141 15.97 8.25 -3.85
N MET A 142 14.90 8.73 -3.22
CA MET A 142 13.85 9.51 -3.85
C MET A 142 13.70 10.85 -3.12
N ASN A 143 14.00 11.96 -3.79
CA ASN A 143 13.91 13.31 -3.23
C ASN A 143 14.66 13.44 -1.88
N GLY A 144 15.86 12.87 -1.78
CA GLY A 144 16.70 12.88 -0.57
C GLY A 144 16.26 11.91 0.53
N ARG A 145 15.24 11.10 0.31
CA ARG A 145 14.76 10.07 1.24
C ARG A 145 15.23 8.69 0.79
N LYS A 146 15.66 7.87 1.74
CA LYS A 146 15.97 6.45 1.49
C LYS A 146 14.69 5.64 1.61
N ILE A 147 14.14 5.24 0.47
CA ILE A 147 12.91 4.47 0.38
C ILE A 147 13.25 3.01 0.14
N GLN A 148 12.93 2.17 1.12
CA GLN A 148 13.02 0.71 1.01
C GLN A 148 11.70 0.18 0.46
N PHE A 149 11.75 -0.47 -0.69
CA PHE A 149 10.58 -1.16 -1.21
C PHE A 149 10.46 -2.56 -0.62
N ILE A 150 9.23 -3.00 -0.40
CA ILE A 150 8.84 -4.37 -0.11
C ILE A 150 7.89 -4.81 -1.21
N GLU A 151 8.18 -5.94 -1.83
CA GLU A 151 7.31 -6.59 -2.80
C GLU A 151 6.32 -7.48 -2.03
N LEU A 152 5.03 -7.25 -2.22
CA LEU A 152 3.92 -8.03 -1.69
C LEU A 152 3.31 -8.80 -2.86
N ILE A 153 3.38 -10.13 -2.80
CA ILE A 153 2.83 -11.01 -3.81
C ILE A 153 1.58 -11.68 -3.23
N PRO A 154 0.39 -11.46 -3.78
CA PRO A 154 -0.82 -12.11 -3.32
C PRO A 154 -0.67 -13.63 -3.24
N ILE A 155 -1.21 -14.25 -2.20
CA ILE A 155 -1.26 -15.71 -2.03
C ILE A 155 -2.36 -16.29 -2.92
N ASP A 156 -3.48 -15.57 -3.05
CA ASP A 156 -4.55 -15.94 -3.95
C ASP A 156 -4.14 -15.69 -5.41
N SER A 157 -4.05 -16.77 -6.17
CA SER A 157 -3.71 -16.72 -7.60
C SER A 157 -4.80 -16.14 -8.50
N ASN A 158 -6.04 -16.00 -7.99
CA ASN A 158 -7.16 -15.39 -8.71
C ASN A 158 -7.27 -13.89 -8.46
N SER A 159 -6.38 -13.31 -7.64
CA SER A 159 -6.36 -11.88 -7.38
C SER A 159 -6.16 -11.08 -8.68
N GLU A 160 -6.95 -10.05 -8.87
CA GLU A 160 -6.77 -9.09 -9.98
C GLU A 160 -5.46 -8.30 -9.83
N ILE A 161 -4.98 -8.13 -8.59
CA ILE A 161 -3.68 -7.55 -8.29
C ILE A 161 -2.66 -8.66 -8.20
N ILE A 162 -1.62 -8.61 -9.04
CA ILE A 162 -0.55 -9.61 -9.08
C ILE A 162 0.68 -9.23 -8.25
N LYS A 163 0.82 -7.95 -7.91
CA LYS A 163 1.93 -7.43 -7.09
C LYS A 163 1.60 -6.06 -6.50
N VAL A 164 2.08 -5.83 -5.27
CA VAL A 164 2.14 -4.50 -4.68
C VAL A 164 3.58 -4.21 -4.26
N ASP A 165 4.16 -3.10 -4.76
CA ASP A 165 5.44 -2.58 -4.29
C ASP A 165 5.17 -1.48 -3.26
N LEU A 166 5.48 -1.73 -1.99
CA LEU A 166 5.27 -0.79 -0.89
C LEU A 166 6.60 -0.13 -0.50
N GLY A 167 6.71 1.17 -0.79
CA GLY A 167 7.87 1.99 -0.48
C GLY A 167 7.78 2.60 0.91
N ILE A 168 8.76 2.33 1.76
CA ILE A 168 8.83 2.76 3.16
C ILE A 168 10.02 3.70 3.33
N ASP A 169 9.79 4.89 3.88
CA ASP A 169 10.87 5.79 4.30
C ASP A 169 11.60 5.18 5.49
N GLN A 170 12.88 4.84 5.30
CA GLN A 170 13.68 4.17 6.33
C GLN A 170 13.85 4.98 7.61
N LYS A 171 13.83 6.31 7.50
CA LYS A 171 14.04 7.21 8.62
C LYS A 171 12.79 7.38 9.47
N THR A 172 11.65 7.61 8.81
CA THR A 172 10.38 7.91 9.51
C THR A 172 9.56 6.66 9.80
N LYS A 173 9.81 5.57 9.07
CA LYS A 173 9.00 4.34 9.07
C LYS A 173 7.56 4.59 8.61
N HIS A 174 7.37 5.60 7.77
CA HIS A 174 6.08 5.86 7.13
C HIS A 174 6.02 5.23 5.74
N ILE A 175 4.85 4.85 5.32
CA ILE A 175 4.58 4.53 3.92
C ILE A 175 4.79 5.82 3.12
N TYR A 176 5.57 5.73 2.06
CA TYR A 176 5.85 6.83 1.15
C TYR A 176 5.17 6.64 -0.20
N LYS A 177 5.19 5.42 -0.71
CA LYS A 177 4.65 5.09 -2.04
C LYS A 177 4.06 3.68 -2.04
N LEU A 178 2.99 3.50 -2.80
CA LEU A 178 2.39 2.21 -3.08
C LEU A 178 2.19 2.11 -4.58
N ILE A 179 2.61 1.00 -5.18
CA ILE A 179 2.43 0.71 -6.60
C ILE A 179 1.72 -0.65 -6.70
N GLN A 180 0.48 -0.63 -7.14
CA GLN A 180 -0.27 -1.85 -7.45
C GLN A 180 -0.09 -2.19 -8.92
N THR A 181 0.18 -3.46 -9.22
CA THR A 181 0.24 -3.99 -10.58
C THR A 181 -0.89 -4.98 -10.76
N GLY A 182 -1.78 -4.70 -11.68
CA GLY A 182 -2.89 -5.57 -12.07
C GLY A 182 -2.49 -6.65 -13.07
N ALA A 183 -3.26 -7.72 -13.13
CA ALA A 183 -3.09 -8.79 -14.10
C ALA A 183 -3.26 -8.31 -15.57
N ASN A 184 -3.98 -7.23 -15.76
CA ASN A 184 -4.19 -6.54 -17.06
C ASN A 184 -3.07 -5.55 -17.41
N GLY A 185 -1.92 -5.60 -16.73
CA GLY A 185 -0.79 -4.70 -16.95
C GLY A 185 -0.94 -3.29 -16.36
N ALA A 186 -2.12 -2.92 -15.84
CA ALA A 186 -2.33 -1.63 -15.21
C ALA A 186 -1.43 -1.46 -13.97
N LYS A 187 -0.84 -0.27 -13.81
CA LYS A 187 -0.06 0.13 -12.64
C LYS A 187 -0.66 1.38 -12.03
N THR A 188 -1.26 1.24 -10.87
CA THR A 188 -1.75 2.36 -10.08
C THR A 188 -0.70 2.73 -9.04
N THR A 189 -0.27 3.98 -9.06
CA THR A 189 0.72 4.50 -8.09
C THR A 189 0.04 5.50 -7.17
N LEU A 190 0.16 5.29 -5.86
CA LEU A 190 -0.16 6.27 -4.83
C LEU A 190 1.13 6.76 -4.19
N THR A 191 1.32 8.09 -4.13
CA THR A 191 2.47 8.72 -3.47
C THR A 191 1.99 9.62 -2.35
N ILE A 192 2.51 9.43 -1.14
CA ILE A 192 2.22 10.29 0.02
C ILE A 192 3.11 11.54 -0.08
N ASN A 193 2.47 12.68 -0.34
CA ASN A 193 3.13 13.97 -0.48
C ASN A 193 3.39 14.62 0.89
N SER A 194 2.45 14.49 1.83
CA SER A 194 2.65 14.88 3.23
C SER A 194 1.84 14.01 4.18
N LEU A 195 2.38 13.81 5.38
CA LEU A 195 1.71 13.15 6.49
C LEU A 195 1.93 13.99 7.75
N LYS A 196 0.84 14.31 8.44
CA LYS A 196 0.82 14.94 9.76
C LYS A 196 0.06 14.03 10.70
N SER A 197 0.64 13.71 11.86
CA SER A 197 0.00 12.88 12.88
C SER A 197 -0.41 13.73 14.08
N ASP A 198 -1.35 13.22 14.88
CA ASP A 198 -1.75 13.74 16.18
C ASP A 198 -2.13 15.23 16.13
N GLN A 199 -2.86 15.61 15.07
CA GLN A 199 -3.33 16.96 14.90
C GLN A 199 -4.66 17.15 15.65
N GLN A 200 -4.94 18.39 16.06
CA GLN A 200 -6.26 18.74 16.56
C GLN A 200 -7.26 18.71 15.39
N LEU A 201 -8.19 17.76 15.40
CA LEU A 201 -9.27 17.66 14.42
C LEU A 201 -10.52 18.37 14.95
N SER A 202 -11.31 18.90 14.03
CA SER A 202 -12.65 19.41 14.35
C SER A 202 -13.59 18.24 14.68
N GLU A 203 -14.57 18.45 15.58
CA GLU A 203 -15.65 17.48 15.85
C GLU A 203 -16.48 17.16 14.60
N MET A 204 -16.50 18.04 13.63
CA MET A 204 -17.20 17.88 12.34
C MET A 204 -16.34 17.25 11.24
N THR A 205 -15.17 16.68 11.59
CA THR A 205 -14.29 16.08 10.58
C THR A 205 -14.86 14.75 10.04
N PHE A 206 -15.61 14.00 10.87
CA PHE A 206 -16.15 12.67 10.54
C PHE A 206 -17.65 12.56 10.79
#